data_fef12a665429646d14bf4db55f2d8ca3
#
_entry.id   fef12a665429646d14bf4db55f2d8ca3
#
_cell.length_a   1.000
_cell.length_b   1.000
_cell.length_c   1.000
_cell.angle_alpha   90.00
_cell.angle_beta   90.00
_cell.angle_gamma   90.00
#
_symmetry.space_group_name_H-M   'P 1'
#
loop_
_entity.id
_entity.type
_entity.pdbx_description
1 polymer ?
#
loop_
_entity_poly.entity_id
_entity_poly.type
_entity_poly.pdbx_seq_one_letter_code
_entity_poly.pdbx_strand_id
1 'polypeptide(L)'
;MADTAVVHRASIDDTAGQRTNVGGARPDDTTLAPLTEIPAESWRALAERAIEPNGYYLPDWELAVNAFASGRTGASALSAWSETPLVPDDEARLTGLLPVISMWRAYRIPLPALASASPYGTLCTPLLDRDAAGDAVSRMMAQARSSGAHALILRDVSMNGAAMKAITEVLRQSGLHPRV
;
A
#
# COMPACT_ATOMS: atom_id res chain seq x y z
N MET A 1 17.20 -14.99 7.08
CA MET A 1 15.89 -15.62 6.78
C MET A 1 14.93 -14.52 6.52
N ALA A 2 14.36 -14.46 5.31
CA ALA A 2 13.39 -13.42 4.96
C ALA A 2 12.01 -13.90 5.44
N ASP A 3 11.37 -13.13 6.30
CA ASP A 3 10.01 -13.41 6.77
C ASP A 3 8.99 -12.86 5.77
N THR A 4 8.05 -13.71 5.36
CA THR A 4 6.98 -13.36 4.44
C THR A 4 5.64 -13.40 5.18
N ALA A 5 4.95 -12.27 5.26
CA ALA A 5 3.61 -12.19 5.86
C ALA A 5 2.52 -12.20 4.78
N VAL A 6 1.51 -13.05 4.93
CA VAL A 6 0.37 -13.19 4.01
C VAL A 6 -0.92 -12.83 4.75
N VAL A 7 -1.70 -11.90 4.20
CA VAL A 7 -3.01 -11.52 4.73
C VAL A 7 -4.11 -12.17 3.89
N HIS A 8 -4.89 -13.08 4.49
CA HIS A 8 -6.00 -13.78 3.84
C HIS A 8 -7.36 -13.24 4.27
N ARG A 9 -8.31 -13.27 3.35
CA ARG A 9 -9.72 -12.89 3.57
C ARG A 9 -10.49 -14.03 4.27
N ALA A 10 -11.24 -13.68 5.33
CA ALA A 10 -12.37 -14.49 5.76
C ALA A 10 -13.59 -14.15 4.89
N SER A 11 -14.27 -15.17 4.34
CA SER A 11 -15.56 -15.00 3.64
C SER A 11 -16.61 -14.48 4.61
N ILE A 12 -17.22 -13.36 4.29
CA ILE A 12 -18.44 -12.88 4.94
C ILE A 12 -19.50 -12.76 3.84
N ASP A 13 -20.65 -13.38 4.08
CA ASP A 13 -21.82 -13.40 3.22
C ASP A 13 -22.31 -12.01 2.82
N ASP A 14 -22.67 -11.92 1.56
CA ASP A 14 -23.20 -10.76 0.86
C ASP A 14 -24.70 -10.59 1.18
N THR A 15 -25.09 -9.46 1.72
CA THR A 15 -26.49 -9.03 1.71
C THR A 15 -26.61 -7.57 1.29
N ALA A 16 -27.17 -7.40 0.14
CA ALA A 16 -27.59 -6.27 -0.64
C ALA A 16 -27.83 -4.91 0.05
N GLY A 17 -27.39 -3.83 -0.63
CA GLY A 17 -27.79 -2.47 -0.34
C GLY A 17 -27.33 -1.50 -1.41
N GLN A 18 -28.03 -1.45 -2.53
CA GLN A 18 -27.87 -0.47 -3.62
C GLN A 18 -28.11 0.95 -3.11
N ARG A 19 -27.11 1.81 -3.14
CA ARG A 19 -27.29 3.27 -3.06
C ARG A 19 -26.47 3.94 -4.15
N THR A 20 -27.18 4.43 -5.15
CA THR A 20 -26.71 5.41 -6.14
C THR A 20 -26.36 6.71 -5.43
N ASN A 21 -25.11 7.17 -5.55
CA ASN A 21 -24.75 8.53 -5.23
C ASN A 21 -23.99 9.18 -6.40
N VAL A 22 -24.62 10.17 -6.99
CA VAL A 22 -24.05 11.01 -8.06
C VAL A 22 -23.33 12.17 -7.37
N GLY A 23 -22.04 12.23 -7.52
CA GLY A 23 -21.24 13.35 -7.03
C GLY A 23 -19.77 13.22 -7.40
N GLY A 24 -19.30 14.09 -8.30
CA GLY A 24 -17.90 14.45 -8.57
C GLY A 24 -16.90 13.30 -8.72
N ALA A 25 -16.53 12.96 -9.93
CA ALA A 25 -15.50 11.95 -10.23
C ALA A 25 -14.15 12.41 -9.64
N ARG A 26 -13.80 11.83 -8.48
CA ARG A 26 -12.41 11.68 -8.05
C ARG A 26 -11.76 10.58 -8.88
N PRO A 27 -10.43 10.61 -9.10
CA PRO A 27 -9.77 9.48 -9.76
C PRO A 27 -10.19 8.19 -9.08
N ASP A 28 -10.62 7.24 -9.90
CA ASP A 28 -11.26 6.01 -9.48
C ASP A 28 -10.41 5.28 -8.43
N ASP A 29 -10.89 5.18 -7.21
CA ASP A 29 -10.29 4.38 -6.13
C ASP A 29 -10.30 2.87 -6.45
N THR A 30 -10.77 2.48 -7.63
CA THR A 30 -10.95 1.09 -8.03
C THR A 30 -9.73 0.48 -8.75
N THR A 31 -8.83 1.31 -9.30
CA THR A 31 -7.59 0.85 -9.95
C THR A 31 -6.36 1.42 -9.23
N LEU A 32 -5.36 0.55 -9.03
CA LEU A 32 -4.08 0.99 -8.48
C LEU A 32 -3.39 1.91 -9.48
N ALA A 33 -3.04 3.11 -9.04
CA ALA A 33 -2.25 4.03 -9.84
C ALA A 33 -0.85 3.44 -10.12
N PRO A 34 -0.28 3.66 -11.30
CA PRO A 34 1.12 3.40 -11.54
C PRO A 34 1.99 4.15 -10.52
N LEU A 35 3.06 3.52 -10.07
CA LEU A 35 3.97 4.14 -9.09
C LEU A 35 4.54 5.48 -9.59
N THR A 36 4.68 5.62 -10.90
CA THR A 36 5.16 6.84 -11.56
C THR A 36 4.21 8.03 -11.49
N GLU A 37 2.95 7.81 -11.12
CA GLU A 37 1.94 8.88 -10.97
C GLU A 37 1.95 9.51 -9.56
N ILE A 38 2.67 8.91 -8.62
CA ILE A 38 2.80 9.47 -7.28
C ILE A 38 3.77 10.67 -7.33
N PRO A 39 3.33 11.88 -6.95
CA PRO A 39 4.20 13.05 -6.96
C PRO A 39 5.41 12.86 -6.07
N ALA A 40 6.61 13.02 -6.62
CA ALA A 40 7.86 12.76 -5.92
C ALA A 40 8.05 13.63 -4.66
N GLU A 41 7.52 14.86 -4.66
CA GLU A 41 7.59 15.75 -3.51
C GLU A 41 6.70 15.27 -2.35
N SER A 42 5.45 14.88 -2.64
CA SER A 42 4.56 14.30 -1.63
C SER A 42 5.14 13.01 -1.06
N TRP A 43 5.80 12.23 -1.90
CA TRP A 43 6.47 10.99 -1.51
C TRP A 43 7.69 11.26 -0.60
N ARG A 44 8.58 12.23 -0.94
CA ARG A 44 9.70 12.62 -0.07
C ARG A 44 9.20 13.14 1.27
N ALA A 45 8.18 14.00 1.24
CA ALA A 45 7.58 14.54 2.45
C ALA A 45 6.98 13.42 3.34
N LEU A 46 6.39 12.37 2.76
CA LEU A 46 5.96 11.19 3.52
C LEU A 46 7.17 10.44 4.10
N ALA A 47 8.23 10.22 3.33
CA ALA A 47 9.42 9.49 3.78
C ALA A 47 10.07 10.14 5.01
N GLU A 48 10.10 11.49 5.08
CA GLU A 48 10.62 12.24 6.22
C GLU A 48 9.75 12.09 7.49
N ARG A 49 8.44 11.86 7.31
CA ARG A 49 7.48 11.69 8.41
C ARG A 49 7.15 10.23 8.68
N ALA A 50 7.76 9.31 7.98
CA ALA A 50 7.46 7.90 8.14
C ALA A 50 7.70 7.43 9.59
N ILE A 51 6.79 6.58 10.09
CA ILE A 51 6.89 5.96 11.41
C ILE A 51 8.11 5.03 11.51
N GLU A 52 8.51 4.49 10.35
CA GLU A 52 9.69 3.64 10.19
C GLU A 52 10.37 4.00 8.87
N PRO A 53 11.63 4.46 8.90
CA PRO A 53 12.33 4.87 7.68
C PRO A 53 12.65 3.66 6.79
N ASN A 54 12.46 3.84 5.47
CA ASN A 54 12.83 2.84 4.47
C ASN A 54 13.53 3.52 3.28
N GLY A 55 14.85 3.42 3.23
CA GLY A 55 15.67 4.02 2.17
C GLY A 55 15.45 3.40 0.79
N TYR A 56 14.94 2.16 0.71
CA TYR A 56 14.60 1.53 -0.57
C TYR A 56 13.27 2.02 -1.15
N TYR A 57 12.45 2.69 -0.35
CA TYR A 57 11.20 3.29 -0.80
C TYR A 57 11.29 4.83 -0.89
N LEU A 58 12.48 5.34 -1.18
CA LEU A 58 12.64 6.73 -1.61
C LEU A 58 12.33 6.86 -3.12
N PRO A 59 11.71 7.96 -3.57
CA PRO A 59 11.29 8.10 -4.97
C PRO A 59 12.46 7.99 -5.94
N ASP A 60 13.61 8.56 -5.61
CA ASP A 60 14.79 8.56 -6.49
C ASP A 60 15.35 7.14 -6.73
N TRP A 61 15.26 6.27 -5.71
CA TRP A 61 15.66 4.87 -5.84
C TRP A 61 14.56 4.04 -6.51
N GLU A 62 13.36 4.08 -5.97
CA GLU A 62 12.30 3.16 -6.38
C GLU A 62 11.79 3.44 -7.81
N LEU A 63 11.74 4.71 -8.23
CA LEU A 63 11.40 5.05 -9.61
C LEU A 63 12.46 4.59 -10.60
N ALA A 64 13.73 4.68 -10.26
CA ALA A 64 14.82 4.15 -11.09
C ALA A 64 14.74 2.62 -11.18
N VAL A 65 14.52 1.93 -10.06
CA VAL A 65 14.33 0.48 -10.02
C VAL A 65 13.10 0.08 -10.84
N ASN A 66 11.98 0.78 -10.68
CA ASN A 66 10.76 0.50 -11.43
C ASN A 66 10.92 0.68 -12.94
N ALA A 67 11.79 1.57 -13.38
CA ALA A 67 12.07 1.80 -14.81
C ALA A 67 13.00 0.74 -15.42
N PHE A 68 13.97 0.23 -14.65
CA PHE A 68 15.08 -0.56 -15.20
C PHE A 68 15.18 -1.99 -14.67
N ALA A 69 14.44 -2.37 -13.63
CA ALA A 69 14.51 -3.71 -13.07
C ALA A 69 13.93 -4.76 -14.04
N SER A 70 14.78 -5.67 -14.53
CA SER A 70 14.37 -6.72 -15.48
C SER A 70 13.23 -7.57 -14.92
N GLY A 71 12.11 -7.62 -15.65
CA GLY A 71 10.97 -8.47 -15.35
C GLY A 71 10.09 -8.01 -14.19
N ARG A 72 10.38 -6.88 -13.57
CA ARG A 72 9.65 -6.33 -12.42
C ARG A 72 9.37 -4.83 -12.54
N THR A 73 9.33 -4.34 -13.75
CA THR A 73 8.93 -2.95 -14.05
C THR A 73 7.41 -2.79 -13.97
N GLY A 74 6.96 -1.56 -13.77
CA GLY A 74 5.54 -1.22 -13.75
C GLY A 74 4.86 -1.64 -12.45
N ALA A 75 5.51 -1.36 -11.32
CA ALA A 75 4.87 -1.44 -10.02
C ALA A 75 3.74 -0.42 -9.91
N SER A 76 2.72 -0.79 -9.15
CA SER A 76 1.60 0.09 -8.78
C SER A 76 1.80 0.59 -7.35
N ALA A 77 1.08 1.65 -6.99
CA ALA A 77 1.08 2.19 -5.64
C ALA A 77 -0.17 1.76 -4.89
N LEU A 78 -0.03 1.11 -3.73
CA LEU A 78 -1.02 1.23 -2.68
C LEU A 78 -0.73 2.53 -1.94
N SER A 79 -1.63 3.50 -2.02
CA SER A 79 -1.44 4.83 -1.47
C SER A 79 -2.62 5.25 -0.59
N ALA A 80 -2.32 5.99 0.45
CA ALA A 80 -3.32 6.62 1.29
C ALA A 80 -3.08 8.13 1.31
N TRP A 81 -4.15 8.90 1.17
CA TRP A 81 -4.14 10.35 1.16
C TRP A 81 -5.04 10.90 2.26
N SER A 82 -4.68 12.00 2.89
CA SER A 82 -5.54 12.67 3.86
C SER A 82 -6.81 13.19 3.19
N GLU A 83 -7.96 13.05 3.86
CA GLU A 83 -9.24 13.57 3.33
C GLU A 83 -9.43 15.06 3.60
N THR A 84 -8.77 15.58 4.62
CA THR A 84 -8.96 16.94 5.08
C THR A 84 -7.70 17.74 4.85
N PRO A 85 -7.71 18.74 3.96
CA PRO A 85 -6.69 19.77 4.01
C PRO A 85 -6.75 20.43 5.38
N LEU A 86 -5.61 20.53 6.06
CA LEU A 86 -5.51 21.24 7.35
C LEU A 86 -5.78 22.74 7.18
N VAL A 87 -5.70 23.23 5.94
CA VAL A 87 -6.00 24.61 5.52
C VAL A 87 -6.80 24.51 4.21
N PRO A 88 -7.79 25.41 3.94
CA PRO A 88 -8.66 25.32 2.76
C PRO A 88 -7.97 25.27 1.39
N ASP A 89 -6.72 25.70 1.29
CA ASP A 89 -5.89 25.69 0.07
C ASP A 89 -4.79 24.60 0.09
N ASP A 90 -4.81 23.68 1.07
CA ASP A 90 -3.79 22.63 1.19
C ASP A 90 -4.14 21.43 0.29
N GLU A 91 -3.18 20.95 -0.47
CA GLU A 91 -3.35 19.73 -1.27
C GLU A 91 -3.46 18.50 -0.38
N ALA A 92 -4.18 17.46 -0.85
CA ALA A 92 -4.28 16.19 -0.14
C ALA A 92 -2.87 15.65 0.15
N ARG A 93 -2.59 15.36 1.42
CA ARG A 93 -1.28 14.89 1.88
C ARG A 93 -1.18 13.37 1.77
N LEU A 94 -0.11 12.86 1.18
CA LEU A 94 0.19 11.43 1.16
C LEU A 94 0.53 10.96 2.58
N THR A 95 -0.23 9.99 3.09
CA THR A 95 -0.11 9.44 4.46
C THR A 95 0.35 8.00 4.48
N GLY A 96 0.26 7.29 3.35
CA GLY A 96 0.76 5.92 3.24
C GLY A 96 1.17 5.59 1.82
N LEU A 97 2.24 4.80 1.68
CA LEU A 97 2.70 4.30 0.38
C LEU A 97 3.36 2.94 0.50
N LEU A 98 2.95 2.02 -0.35
CA LEU A 98 3.58 0.73 -0.56
C LEU A 98 3.63 0.43 -2.06
N PRO A 99 4.80 0.38 -2.67
CA PRO A 99 4.97 -0.15 -4.01
C PRO A 99 4.56 -1.62 -4.06
N VAL A 100 3.69 -1.98 -5.01
CA VAL A 100 3.19 -3.35 -5.15
C VAL A 100 3.21 -3.82 -6.59
N ILE A 101 3.25 -5.14 -6.77
CA ILE A 101 3.15 -5.80 -8.06
C ILE A 101 2.22 -7.02 -7.92
N SER A 102 1.42 -7.32 -8.94
CA SER A 102 0.57 -8.51 -8.90
C SER A 102 1.41 -9.80 -8.92
N MET A 103 0.93 -10.84 -8.26
CA MET A 103 1.58 -12.16 -8.27
C MET A 103 1.74 -12.73 -9.67
N TRP A 104 0.79 -12.43 -10.56
CA TRP A 104 0.91 -12.81 -11.97
C TRP A 104 2.10 -12.14 -12.67
N ARG A 105 2.27 -10.83 -12.48
CA ARG A 105 3.39 -10.11 -13.13
C ARG A 105 4.74 -10.50 -12.54
N ALA A 106 4.81 -10.60 -11.21
CA ALA A 106 6.07 -10.87 -10.52
C ALA A 106 6.54 -12.32 -10.69
N TYR A 107 5.61 -13.29 -10.62
CA TYR A 107 5.96 -14.71 -10.44
C TYR A 107 5.21 -15.65 -11.38
N ARG A 108 4.36 -15.14 -12.28
CA ARG A 108 3.48 -15.93 -13.14
C ARG A 108 2.52 -16.84 -12.37
N ILE A 109 2.20 -16.47 -11.15
CA ILE A 109 1.27 -17.21 -10.29
C ILE A 109 -0.12 -16.57 -10.45
N PRO A 110 -1.15 -17.34 -10.92
CA PRO A 110 -2.49 -16.80 -11.18
C PRO A 110 -3.31 -16.68 -9.87
N LEU A 111 -2.77 -15.99 -8.90
CA LEU A 111 -3.47 -15.66 -7.67
C LEU A 111 -3.88 -14.19 -7.67
N PRO A 112 -5.10 -13.85 -7.24
CA PRO A 112 -5.54 -12.48 -7.06
C PRO A 112 -4.89 -11.88 -5.80
N ALA A 113 -3.59 -11.66 -5.87
CA ALA A 113 -2.77 -11.17 -4.78
C ALA A 113 -1.76 -10.14 -5.24
N LEU A 114 -1.44 -9.22 -4.36
CA LEU A 114 -0.38 -8.23 -4.51
C LEU A 114 0.80 -8.62 -3.64
N ALA A 115 2.00 -8.37 -4.11
CA ALA A 115 3.22 -8.50 -3.33
C ALA A 115 3.95 -7.15 -3.26
N SER A 116 4.62 -6.87 -2.15
CA SER A 116 5.49 -5.71 -2.04
C SER A 116 6.56 -5.76 -3.13
N ALA A 117 6.72 -4.65 -3.86
CA ALA A 117 7.68 -4.53 -4.94
C ALA A 117 8.98 -3.93 -4.39
N SER A 118 10.05 -4.72 -4.39
CA SER A 118 11.41 -4.26 -4.14
C SER A 118 12.38 -5.31 -4.68
N PRO A 119 12.66 -5.30 -5.99
CA PRO A 119 13.45 -6.36 -6.61
C PRO A 119 14.92 -6.39 -6.15
N TYR A 120 15.43 -5.27 -5.68
CA TYR A 120 16.82 -5.13 -5.21
C TYR A 120 16.94 -4.67 -3.75
N GLY A 121 15.82 -4.40 -3.10
CA GLY A 121 15.80 -4.01 -1.69
C GLY A 121 15.72 -5.23 -0.78
N THR A 122 16.26 -5.06 0.41
CA THR A 122 16.15 -6.05 1.50
C THR A 122 15.14 -5.64 2.57
N LEU A 123 14.42 -4.53 2.33
CA LEU A 123 13.42 -4.01 3.25
C LEU A 123 12.20 -3.51 2.45
N CYS A 124 11.06 -4.13 2.67
CA CYS A 124 9.79 -3.79 2.04
C CYS A 124 8.76 -3.20 3.03
N THR A 125 9.24 -2.60 4.11
CA THR A 125 8.39 -1.90 5.08
C THR A 125 7.68 -0.73 4.40
N PRO A 126 6.34 -0.65 4.44
CA PRO A 126 5.61 0.47 3.85
C PRO A 126 5.95 1.78 4.54
N LEU A 127 5.93 2.87 3.78
CA LEU A 127 5.98 4.21 4.34
C LEU A 127 4.59 4.56 4.90
N LEU A 128 4.52 4.82 6.18
CA LEU A 128 3.29 5.23 6.88
C LEU A 128 3.60 6.50 7.68
N ASP A 129 2.78 7.51 7.52
CA ASP A 129 2.88 8.75 8.30
C ASP A 129 2.69 8.40 9.79
N ARG A 130 3.62 8.88 10.63
CA ARG A 130 3.62 8.58 12.09
C ARG A 130 2.34 9.01 12.80
N ASP A 131 1.71 10.07 12.32
CA ASP A 131 0.52 10.67 12.93
C ASP A 131 -0.78 10.06 12.39
N ALA A 132 -0.73 9.33 11.27
CA ALA A 132 -1.89 8.78 10.59
C ALA A 132 -1.73 7.31 10.19
N ALA A 133 -0.81 6.56 10.82
CA ALA A 133 -0.43 5.21 10.37
C ALA A 133 -1.62 4.23 10.31
N GLY A 134 -2.51 4.25 11.30
CA GLY A 134 -3.68 3.35 11.33
C GLY A 134 -4.69 3.67 10.21
N ASP A 135 -4.98 4.94 9.97
CA ASP A 135 -5.87 5.37 8.88
C ASP A 135 -5.25 5.04 7.52
N ALA A 136 -3.96 5.33 7.34
CA ALA A 136 -3.22 5.01 6.12
C ALA A 136 -3.28 3.51 5.81
N VAL A 137 -3.04 2.63 6.79
CA VAL A 137 -3.16 1.18 6.62
C VAL A 137 -4.58 0.79 6.22
N SER A 138 -5.60 1.33 6.89
CA SER A 138 -7.00 1.01 6.61
C SER A 138 -7.37 1.36 5.16
N ARG A 139 -6.96 2.53 4.67
CA ARG A 139 -7.19 2.99 3.28
C ARG A 139 -6.44 2.12 2.28
N MET A 140 -5.17 1.81 2.54
CA MET A 140 -4.38 0.95 1.67
C MET A 140 -4.97 -0.46 1.58
N MET A 141 -5.48 -1.02 2.69
CA MET A 141 -6.16 -2.31 2.68
C MET A 141 -7.49 -2.25 1.91
N ALA A 142 -8.25 -1.17 2.04
CA ALA A 142 -9.47 -0.96 1.26
C ALA A 142 -9.15 -0.85 -0.25
N GLN A 143 -8.12 -0.09 -0.61
CA GLN A 143 -7.66 0.03 -1.99
C GLN A 143 -7.19 -1.31 -2.57
N ALA A 144 -6.44 -2.11 -1.81
CA ALA A 144 -6.04 -3.45 -2.24
C ALA A 144 -7.25 -4.35 -2.53
N ARG A 145 -8.29 -4.30 -1.67
CA ARG A 145 -9.52 -5.06 -1.88
C ARG A 145 -10.28 -4.57 -3.12
N SER A 146 -10.44 -3.28 -3.30
CA SER A 146 -11.15 -2.70 -4.45
C SER A 146 -10.43 -2.98 -5.77
N SER A 147 -9.12 -3.16 -5.77
CA SER A 147 -8.35 -3.62 -6.94
C SER A 147 -8.51 -5.11 -7.26
N GLY A 148 -9.33 -5.85 -6.49
CA GLY A 148 -9.55 -7.29 -6.66
C GLY A 148 -8.51 -8.18 -5.97
N ALA A 149 -7.61 -7.62 -5.16
CA ALA A 149 -6.66 -8.43 -4.44
C ALA A 149 -7.31 -9.10 -3.20
N HIS A 150 -7.17 -10.42 -3.10
CA HIS A 150 -7.64 -11.22 -1.97
C HIS A 150 -6.54 -11.42 -0.91
N ALA A 151 -5.29 -11.14 -1.25
CA ALA A 151 -4.17 -11.21 -0.34
C ALA A 151 -3.15 -10.11 -0.66
N LEU A 152 -2.50 -9.59 0.38
CA LEU A 152 -1.33 -8.74 0.29
C LEU A 152 -0.16 -9.46 0.95
N ILE A 153 0.92 -9.64 0.20
CA ILE A 153 2.13 -10.34 0.65
C ILE A 153 3.21 -9.29 0.90
N LEU A 154 3.57 -9.11 2.15
CA LEU A 154 4.70 -8.29 2.55
C LEU A 154 5.92 -9.18 2.71
N ARG A 155 6.98 -8.85 2.00
CA ARG A 155 8.26 -9.58 2.04
C ARG A 155 9.29 -8.70 2.72
N ASP A 156 10.26 -9.34 3.34
CA ASP A 156 11.44 -8.65 3.89
C ASP A 156 11.05 -7.45 4.78
N VAL A 157 10.12 -7.66 5.71
CA VAL A 157 9.64 -6.66 6.67
C VAL A 157 10.15 -6.94 8.07
N SER A 158 10.35 -5.88 8.85
CA SER A 158 10.66 -6.03 10.28
C SER A 158 9.38 -6.35 11.06
N MET A 159 9.19 -7.61 11.46
CA MET A 159 8.00 -8.05 12.20
C MET A 159 7.78 -7.30 13.52
N ASN A 160 8.87 -6.82 14.15
CA ASN A 160 8.81 -6.04 15.38
C ASN A 160 8.82 -4.53 15.14
N GLY A 161 8.85 -4.10 13.88
CA GLY A 161 8.88 -2.71 13.46
C GLY A 161 7.59 -1.95 13.79
N ALA A 162 7.66 -0.64 13.83
CA ALA A 162 6.51 0.22 14.15
C ALA A 162 5.42 0.12 13.05
N ALA A 163 5.81 0.01 11.78
CA ALA A 163 4.89 -0.14 10.66
C ALA A 163 4.12 -1.47 10.76
N MET A 164 4.80 -2.59 11.05
CA MET A 164 4.13 -3.87 11.21
C MET A 164 3.21 -3.93 12.44
N LYS A 165 3.55 -3.22 13.52
CA LYS A 165 2.65 -3.06 14.67
C LYS A 165 1.37 -2.33 14.29
N ALA A 166 1.47 -1.22 13.53
CA ALA A 166 0.31 -0.48 13.03
C ALA A 166 -0.57 -1.36 12.11
N ILE A 167 0.04 -2.09 11.18
CA ILE A 167 -0.67 -3.02 10.30
C ILE A 167 -1.39 -4.11 11.10
N THR A 168 -0.69 -4.75 12.03
CA THR A 168 -1.27 -5.82 12.85
C THR A 168 -2.44 -5.34 13.68
N GLU A 169 -2.36 -4.13 14.25
CA GLU A 169 -3.44 -3.55 15.03
C GLU A 169 -4.69 -3.29 14.19
N VAL A 170 -4.53 -2.70 12.99
CA VAL A 170 -5.66 -2.47 12.06
C VAL A 170 -6.29 -3.80 11.62
N LEU A 171 -5.48 -4.80 11.32
CA LEU A 171 -5.97 -6.13 10.95
C LEU A 171 -6.76 -6.77 12.09
N ARG A 172 -6.23 -6.70 13.32
CA ARG A 172 -6.90 -7.21 14.52
C ARG A 172 -8.27 -6.54 14.74
N GLN A 173 -8.36 -5.21 14.57
CA GLN A 173 -9.61 -4.46 14.66
C GLN A 173 -10.62 -4.86 13.57
N SER A 174 -10.12 -5.29 12.42
CA SER A 174 -10.92 -5.79 11.30
C SER A 174 -11.23 -7.30 11.37
N GLY A 175 -10.87 -7.98 12.45
CA GLY A 175 -11.04 -9.43 12.61
C GLY A 175 -10.13 -10.28 11.72
N LEU A 176 -9.08 -9.68 11.16
CA LEU A 176 -8.10 -10.34 10.31
C LEU A 176 -6.82 -10.62 11.10
N HIS A 177 -6.13 -11.70 10.73
CA HIS A 177 -4.85 -12.05 11.35
C HIS A 177 -3.79 -12.22 10.27
N PRO A 178 -2.61 -11.58 10.42
CA PRO A 178 -1.49 -11.86 9.54
C PRO A 178 -1.02 -13.31 9.74
N ARG A 179 -0.57 -13.92 8.64
CA ARG A 179 0.08 -15.24 8.67
C ARG A 179 1.54 -15.05 8.29
N VAL A 180 2.43 -15.64 9.04
CA VAL A 180 3.87 -15.64 8.81
C VAL A 180 4.32 -17.04 8.39
#